data_fc15a32eab3b063aac9e93c95f9cd8d7
#
_entry.id   fc15a32eab3b063aac9e93c95f9cd8d7
#
_cell.length_a   1.000
_cell.length_b   1.000
_cell.length_c   1.000
_cell.angle_alpha   90.00
_cell.angle_beta   90.00
_cell.angle_gamma   90.00
#
_symmetry.space_group_name_H-M   'P 1'
#
loop_
_entity.id
_entity.type
_entity.pdbx_description
1 polymer ?
#
loop_
_entity_poly.entity_id
_entity_poly.type
_entity_poly.pdbx_seq_one_letter_code
_entity_poly.pdbx_strand_id
1 'polypeptide(L)'
;MGFSRIRCNIDGMSENQAPTEKAAETVAEFNRVPSILSIQSHVSYGHVGNSAAVFTLQRAGFEVWPVHTVDFSNHTGYGQWRGPMIPATDVREVIKGIDELGKLDDVDAIISGYQGGSDIADVIIEAVALAKQRNPKAIYSCDPVMGNAKSGCHVSDDIPPLLRDKVVPVADVITPNQFELGYLTGREVSDLESTIAAAHAAREMGPEAVLVTSVLRPERKEGEIEMLAVNGSGAWLVATPYLPLKRNGSGDVAAALFAGNLLRGRGIDGDLSVALGNTAASIFELLKVTHESGSGELELVRAQEAYVHPEQRFEVTKVG
;
A
#
# COMPACT_ATOMS: atom_id res chain seq x y z
N MET A 1 -2.20 -57.80 11.34
CA MET A 1 -3.19 -56.73 11.39
C MET A 1 -2.99 -55.85 10.17
N GLY A 2 -3.88 -55.99 9.18
CA GLY A 2 -3.68 -55.38 7.85
C GLY A 2 -4.18 -53.93 7.84
N PHE A 3 -3.36 -53.03 7.31
CA PHE A 3 -3.81 -51.69 6.96
C PHE A 3 -4.48 -51.70 5.58
N SER A 4 -5.80 -51.49 5.57
CA SER A 4 -6.60 -51.30 4.38
C SER A 4 -6.25 -49.96 3.71
N ARG A 5 -5.78 -49.97 2.47
CA ARG A 5 -5.61 -48.79 1.63
C ARG A 5 -6.99 -48.29 1.17
N ILE A 6 -7.38 -47.11 1.64
CA ILE A 6 -8.51 -46.37 1.07
C ILE A 6 -8.04 -45.80 -0.28
N ARG A 7 -8.59 -46.29 -1.38
CA ARG A 7 -8.48 -45.65 -2.70
C ARG A 7 -9.54 -44.56 -2.77
N CYS A 8 -9.12 -43.27 -2.82
CA CYS A 8 -10.00 -42.21 -3.27
C CYS A 8 -10.11 -42.26 -4.79
N ASN A 9 -11.31 -42.50 -5.28
CA ASN A 9 -11.66 -42.34 -6.68
C ASN A 9 -11.81 -40.84 -6.95
N ILE A 10 -10.94 -40.28 -7.79
CA ILE A 10 -11.02 -38.90 -8.28
C ILE A 10 -11.43 -38.98 -9.77
N ASP A 11 -12.67 -39.36 -10.00
CA ASP A 11 -13.30 -39.19 -11.32
C ASP A 11 -14.34 -38.07 -11.19
N GLY A 12 -14.04 -36.90 -11.76
CA GLY A 12 -14.99 -35.77 -11.82
C GLY A 12 -14.39 -34.38 -11.59
N MET A 13 -13.19 -34.11 -12.07
CA MET A 13 -12.73 -32.71 -12.19
C MET A 13 -13.05 -32.22 -13.59
N SER A 14 -14.04 -31.32 -13.67
CA SER A 14 -14.35 -30.51 -14.84
C SER A 14 -13.14 -29.74 -15.32
N GLU A 15 -13.04 -29.60 -16.65
CA GLU A 15 -12.00 -28.87 -17.37
C GLU A 15 -11.63 -27.54 -16.72
N ASN A 16 -10.38 -27.43 -16.27
CA ASN A 16 -9.74 -26.19 -15.89
C ASN A 16 -9.85 -25.18 -17.05
N GLN A 17 -10.61 -24.13 -16.85
CA GLN A 17 -10.48 -22.95 -17.71
C GLN A 17 -9.05 -22.43 -17.59
N ALA A 18 -8.32 -22.47 -18.71
CA ALA A 18 -7.00 -21.86 -18.79
C ALA A 18 -7.07 -20.39 -18.37
N PRO A 19 -6.05 -19.85 -17.66
CA PRO A 19 -6.00 -18.43 -17.32
C PRO A 19 -6.16 -17.60 -18.61
N THR A 20 -6.95 -16.55 -18.53
CA THR A 20 -7.17 -15.65 -19.67
C THR A 20 -5.82 -15.13 -20.18
N GLU A 21 -5.65 -15.01 -21.50
CA GLU A 21 -4.40 -14.59 -22.17
C GLU A 21 -3.76 -13.36 -21.49
N LYS A 22 -4.54 -12.41 -20.99
CA LYS A 22 -4.07 -11.24 -20.25
C LYS A 22 -3.39 -11.56 -18.92
N ALA A 23 -3.81 -12.60 -18.21
CA ALA A 23 -3.15 -13.05 -16.98
C ALA A 23 -1.84 -13.79 -17.29
N ALA A 24 -1.79 -14.50 -18.42
CA ALA A 24 -0.58 -15.18 -18.89
C ALA A 24 0.48 -14.19 -19.41
N GLU A 25 0.09 -13.09 -20.04
CA GLU A 25 1.03 -12.05 -20.51
C GLU A 25 1.70 -11.32 -19.34
N THR A 26 0.98 -11.06 -18.24
CA THR A 26 1.55 -10.38 -17.05
C THR A 26 2.55 -11.26 -16.30
N VAL A 27 2.34 -12.59 -16.30
CA VAL A 27 3.28 -13.55 -15.69
C VAL A 27 4.52 -13.80 -16.56
N ALA A 28 4.41 -13.57 -17.87
CA ALA A 28 5.52 -13.80 -18.82
C ALA A 28 6.62 -12.72 -18.75
N GLU A 29 6.34 -11.54 -18.20
CA GLU A 29 7.31 -10.45 -18.08
C GLU A 29 8.22 -10.62 -16.86
N PHE A 30 7.78 -11.33 -15.82
CA PHE A 30 8.59 -11.74 -14.69
C PHE A 30 8.86 -13.25 -14.77
N ASN A 31 10.11 -13.64 -14.93
CA ASN A 31 10.53 -15.05 -14.80
C ASN A 31 10.24 -15.63 -13.40
N ARG A 32 9.75 -14.83 -12.47
CA ARG A 32 9.39 -15.16 -11.09
C ARG A 32 8.24 -14.26 -10.60
N VAL A 33 7.61 -14.66 -9.51
CA VAL A 33 6.64 -13.83 -8.79
C VAL A 33 7.37 -12.59 -8.23
N PRO A 34 6.87 -11.36 -8.47
CA PRO A 34 7.50 -10.15 -7.92
C PRO A 34 7.50 -10.17 -6.39
N SER A 35 8.61 -9.72 -5.80
CA SER A 35 8.85 -9.76 -4.36
C SER A 35 8.82 -8.36 -3.74
N ILE A 36 8.17 -8.23 -2.60
CA ILE A 36 8.00 -6.97 -1.88
C ILE A 36 8.50 -7.11 -0.44
N LEU A 37 9.48 -6.30 -0.05
CA LEU A 37 9.90 -6.14 1.34
C LEU A 37 8.97 -5.11 2.02
N SER A 38 8.21 -5.52 3.03
CA SER A 38 7.22 -4.67 3.70
C SER A 38 7.66 -4.34 5.13
N ILE A 39 8.09 -3.09 5.37
CA ILE A 39 8.59 -2.61 6.67
C ILE A 39 7.49 -1.75 7.30
N GLN A 40 6.64 -2.35 8.13
CA GLN A 40 5.46 -1.71 8.70
C GLN A 40 5.10 -2.26 10.07
N SER A 41 4.14 -1.61 10.74
CA SER A 41 3.53 -2.11 11.97
C SER A 41 2.81 -3.45 11.75
N HIS A 42 2.66 -4.21 12.85
CA HIS A 42 1.84 -5.42 12.89
C HIS A 42 0.88 -5.36 14.07
N VAL A 43 -0.33 -5.86 13.88
CA VAL A 43 -1.31 -6.06 14.95
C VAL A 43 -1.87 -7.48 14.88
N SER A 44 -2.08 -8.09 16.07
CA SER A 44 -2.66 -9.44 16.16
C SER A 44 -4.17 -9.44 15.85
N TYR A 45 -4.88 -8.39 16.26
CA TYR A 45 -6.31 -8.19 16.00
C TYR A 45 -6.51 -6.96 15.14
N GLY A 46 -7.26 -7.10 14.04
CA GLY A 46 -7.54 -6.06 13.07
C GLY A 46 -6.56 -6.07 11.90
N HIS A 47 -6.74 -5.11 11.00
CA HIS A 47 -6.06 -5.06 9.70
C HIS A 47 -5.47 -3.68 9.44
N VAL A 48 -4.25 -3.47 9.96
CA VAL A 48 -3.42 -2.27 9.71
C VAL A 48 -1.97 -2.68 9.44
N GLY A 49 -1.20 -1.83 8.78
CA GLY A 49 0.21 -2.10 8.48
C GLY A 49 0.39 -3.45 7.78
N ASN A 50 1.35 -4.25 8.23
CA ASN A 50 1.61 -5.59 7.69
C ASN A 50 0.42 -6.55 7.84
N SER A 51 -0.41 -6.40 8.89
CA SER A 51 -1.63 -7.22 9.04
C SER A 51 -2.68 -6.94 7.95
N ALA A 52 -2.59 -5.81 7.25
CA ALA A 52 -3.41 -5.49 6.08
C ALA A 52 -2.65 -5.75 4.78
N ALA A 53 -1.46 -5.16 4.62
CA ALA A 53 -0.70 -5.15 3.37
C ALA A 53 -0.27 -6.55 2.92
N VAL A 54 0.22 -7.40 3.85
CA VAL A 54 0.78 -8.73 3.50
C VAL A 54 -0.28 -9.62 2.88
N PHE A 55 -1.41 -9.82 3.57
CA PHE A 55 -2.48 -10.65 3.04
C PHE A 55 -3.02 -10.14 1.72
N THR A 56 -3.22 -8.82 1.61
CA THR A 56 -3.74 -8.18 0.41
C THR A 56 -2.81 -8.40 -0.80
N LEU A 57 -1.52 -8.18 -0.62
CA LEU A 57 -0.53 -8.37 -1.69
C LEU A 57 -0.34 -9.83 -2.06
N GLN A 58 -0.32 -10.74 -1.08
CA GLN A 58 -0.23 -12.18 -1.35
C GLN A 58 -1.45 -12.68 -2.12
N ARG A 59 -2.66 -12.26 -1.74
CA ARG A 59 -3.88 -12.54 -2.50
C ARG A 59 -3.86 -11.93 -3.91
N ALA A 60 -3.23 -10.77 -4.04
CA ALA A 60 -2.98 -10.16 -5.35
C ALA A 60 -1.84 -10.84 -6.13
N GLY A 61 -1.17 -11.87 -5.62
CA GLY A 61 -0.17 -12.68 -6.33
C GLY A 61 1.25 -12.11 -6.29
N PHE A 62 1.63 -11.47 -5.18
CA PHE A 62 3.00 -11.03 -4.87
C PHE A 62 3.62 -11.92 -3.79
N GLU A 63 4.93 -12.11 -3.85
CA GLU A 63 5.71 -12.61 -2.71
C GLU A 63 5.96 -11.44 -1.76
N VAL A 64 5.70 -11.62 -0.45
CA VAL A 64 5.82 -10.53 0.52
C VAL A 64 6.64 -10.98 1.72
N TRP A 65 7.66 -10.19 2.06
CA TRP A 65 8.54 -10.41 3.22
C TRP A 65 8.27 -9.33 4.27
N PRO A 66 7.45 -9.62 5.30
CA PRO A 66 7.13 -8.64 6.32
C PRO A 66 8.26 -8.48 7.32
N VAL A 67 8.64 -7.24 7.59
CA VAL A 67 9.48 -6.81 8.71
C VAL A 67 8.64 -5.90 9.60
N HIS A 68 8.48 -6.28 10.86
CA HIS A 68 7.58 -5.57 11.76
C HIS A 68 8.32 -4.47 12.52
N THR A 69 7.73 -3.27 12.59
CA THR A 69 8.22 -2.16 13.41
C THR A 69 7.62 -2.14 14.80
N VAL A 70 6.42 -2.69 14.94
CA VAL A 70 5.74 -2.96 16.21
C VAL A 70 5.02 -4.30 16.12
N ASP A 71 4.76 -4.92 17.28
CA ASP A 71 3.91 -6.11 17.39
C ASP A 71 2.87 -5.86 18.51
N PHE A 72 1.76 -5.24 18.12
CA PHE A 72 0.70 -4.85 19.04
C PHE A 72 -0.49 -5.81 19.01
N SER A 73 -1.20 -5.89 20.12
CA SER A 73 -2.45 -6.67 20.20
C SER A 73 -3.51 -6.17 19.23
N ASN A 74 -3.60 -4.86 19.01
CA ASN A 74 -4.59 -4.17 18.19
C ASN A 74 -4.12 -2.74 17.87
N HIS A 75 -4.83 -2.07 16.96
CA HIS A 75 -4.58 -0.68 16.61
C HIS A 75 -4.72 0.25 17.82
N THR A 76 -3.82 1.23 17.95
CA THR A 76 -3.80 2.21 19.07
C THR A 76 -5.09 3.04 19.17
N GLY A 77 -5.81 3.22 18.09
CA GLY A 77 -7.11 3.89 18.03
C GLY A 77 -8.23 3.27 18.89
N TYR A 78 -8.04 2.06 19.39
CA TYR A 78 -8.92 1.45 20.41
C TYR A 78 -8.73 2.06 21.81
N GLY A 79 -7.74 2.94 21.99
CA GLY A 79 -7.43 3.60 23.25
C GLY A 79 -6.61 2.75 24.23
N GLN A 80 -6.59 1.44 24.06
CA GLN A 80 -5.75 0.50 24.83
C GLN A 80 -5.16 -0.54 23.88
N TRP A 81 -3.90 -0.84 24.06
CA TRP A 81 -3.18 -1.88 23.33
C TRP A 81 -2.06 -2.46 24.21
N ARG A 82 -1.53 -3.60 23.82
CA ARG A 82 -0.39 -4.27 24.46
C ARG A 82 0.56 -4.75 23.36
N GLY A 83 1.80 -5.00 23.73
CA GLY A 83 2.83 -5.50 22.84
C GLY A 83 3.98 -4.52 22.68
N PRO A 84 5.12 -4.97 22.16
CA PRO A 84 6.32 -4.16 22.05
C PRO A 84 6.33 -3.28 20.80
N MET A 85 7.02 -2.16 20.88
CA MET A 85 7.72 -1.56 19.76
C MET A 85 8.99 -2.39 19.51
N ILE A 86 9.25 -2.77 18.27
CA ILE A 86 10.43 -3.55 17.95
C ILE A 86 11.64 -2.60 17.91
N PRO A 87 12.72 -2.88 18.66
CA PRO A 87 13.93 -2.06 18.64
C PRO A 87 14.49 -1.93 17.21
N ALA A 88 14.94 -0.75 16.84
CA ALA A 88 15.53 -0.51 15.51
C ALA A 88 16.71 -1.45 15.19
N THR A 89 17.46 -1.86 16.21
CA THR A 89 18.54 -2.87 16.10
C THR A 89 17.99 -4.21 15.63
N ASP A 90 16.86 -4.66 16.17
CA ASP A 90 16.27 -5.96 15.84
C ASP A 90 15.67 -5.94 14.43
N VAL A 91 14.99 -4.82 14.06
CA VAL A 91 14.50 -4.61 12.69
C VAL A 91 15.65 -4.67 11.69
N ARG A 92 16.77 -4.01 12.00
CA ARG A 92 17.99 -4.01 11.16
C ARG A 92 18.56 -5.42 11.00
N GLU A 93 18.64 -6.21 12.08
CA GLU A 93 19.17 -7.58 12.03
C GLU A 93 18.28 -8.52 11.21
N VAL A 94 16.96 -8.34 11.21
CA VAL A 94 16.04 -9.10 10.33
C VAL A 94 16.36 -8.79 8.86
N ILE A 95 16.47 -7.51 8.50
CA ILE A 95 16.77 -7.08 7.11
C ILE A 95 18.15 -7.59 6.69
N LYS A 96 19.14 -7.50 7.56
CA LYS A 96 20.49 -8.03 7.32
C LYS A 96 20.47 -9.54 7.09
N GLY A 97 19.69 -10.30 7.87
CA GLY A 97 19.54 -11.74 7.65
C GLY A 97 18.93 -12.06 6.28
N ILE A 98 18.00 -11.27 5.79
CA ILE A 98 17.43 -11.40 4.42
C ILE A 98 18.50 -11.11 3.36
N ASP A 99 19.35 -10.08 3.58
CA ASP A 99 20.46 -9.75 2.69
C ASP A 99 21.52 -10.87 2.67
N GLU A 100 21.91 -11.40 3.82
CA GLU A 100 22.87 -12.50 3.94
C GLU A 100 22.41 -13.79 3.22
N LEU A 101 21.09 -13.97 3.07
CA LEU A 101 20.51 -15.03 2.24
C LEU A 101 20.52 -14.71 0.73
N GLY A 102 20.99 -13.52 0.33
CA GLY A 102 21.01 -13.05 -1.05
C GLY A 102 19.61 -12.74 -1.59
N LYS A 103 18.59 -12.55 -0.72
CA LYS A 103 17.21 -12.32 -1.16
C LYS A 103 16.92 -10.89 -1.56
N LEU A 104 17.72 -9.93 -1.11
CA LEU A 104 17.56 -8.54 -1.56
C LEU A 104 17.92 -8.35 -3.04
N ASP A 105 18.66 -9.27 -3.66
CA ASP A 105 18.91 -9.28 -5.10
C ASP A 105 17.60 -9.48 -5.91
N ASP A 106 16.62 -10.14 -5.30
CA ASP A 106 15.33 -10.48 -5.89
C ASP A 106 14.19 -9.49 -5.52
N VAL A 107 14.43 -8.49 -4.67
CA VAL A 107 13.36 -7.58 -4.24
C VAL A 107 13.00 -6.60 -5.34
N ASP A 108 11.71 -6.52 -5.68
CA ASP A 108 11.21 -5.60 -6.73
C ASP A 108 10.68 -4.30 -6.15
N ALA A 109 10.16 -4.35 -4.91
CA ALA A 109 9.74 -3.15 -4.19
C ALA A 109 10.01 -3.26 -2.69
N ILE A 110 10.26 -2.12 -2.09
CA ILE A 110 10.18 -1.90 -0.66
C ILE A 110 8.93 -1.06 -0.39
N ILE A 111 8.13 -1.43 0.59
CA ILE A 111 7.02 -0.59 1.07
C ILE A 111 7.21 -0.29 2.55
N SER A 112 6.93 0.93 2.97
CA SER A 112 6.90 1.32 4.37
C SER A 112 5.61 2.07 4.71
N GLY A 113 5.19 1.99 5.96
CA GLY A 113 4.03 2.70 6.49
C GLY A 113 4.32 3.21 7.89
N TYR A 114 3.42 2.96 8.84
CA TYR A 114 3.60 3.41 10.21
C TYR A 114 4.91 2.89 10.83
N GLN A 115 5.77 3.81 11.24
CA GLN A 115 7.13 3.50 11.68
C GLN A 115 7.21 3.03 13.14
N GLY A 116 6.27 3.46 13.98
CA GLY A 116 6.31 3.20 15.42
C GLY A 116 7.19 4.20 16.19
N GLY A 117 8.45 4.35 15.83
CA GLY A 117 9.42 5.26 16.44
C GLY A 117 10.30 5.99 15.41
N SER A 118 10.91 7.09 15.81
CA SER A 118 11.75 7.91 14.93
C SER A 118 13.05 7.22 14.52
N ASP A 119 13.55 6.29 15.33
CA ASP A 119 14.75 5.50 15.06
C ASP A 119 14.55 4.46 13.93
N ILE A 120 13.31 4.10 13.61
CA ILE A 120 12.97 3.21 12.49
C ILE A 120 13.19 3.89 11.14
N ALA A 121 13.09 5.21 11.05
CA ALA A 121 13.32 5.93 9.81
C ALA A 121 14.72 5.68 9.24
N ASP A 122 15.76 5.73 10.09
CA ASP A 122 17.13 5.47 9.64
C ASP A 122 17.27 4.01 9.16
N VAL A 123 16.61 3.04 9.81
CA VAL A 123 16.59 1.63 9.36
C VAL A 123 15.91 1.48 8.00
N ILE A 124 14.80 2.17 7.76
CA ILE A 124 14.11 2.16 6.46
C ILE A 124 15.04 2.72 5.38
N ILE A 125 15.69 3.86 5.62
CA ILE A 125 16.62 4.50 4.67
C ILE A 125 17.79 3.57 4.35
N GLU A 126 18.39 2.93 5.38
CA GLU A 126 19.45 1.94 5.21
C GLU A 126 18.97 0.73 4.38
N ALA A 127 17.78 0.21 4.68
CA ALA A 127 17.19 -0.91 3.95
C ALA A 127 16.94 -0.58 2.48
N VAL A 128 16.42 0.61 2.19
CA VAL A 128 16.20 1.12 0.82
C VAL A 128 17.52 1.24 0.08
N ALA A 129 18.52 1.85 0.70
CA ALA A 129 19.84 1.99 0.08
C ALA A 129 20.48 0.62 -0.22
N LEU A 130 20.38 -0.33 0.71
CA LEU A 130 20.90 -1.68 0.55
C LEU A 130 20.14 -2.44 -0.55
N ALA A 131 18.81 -2.40 -0.54
CA ALA A 131 17.99 -3.06 -1.56
C ALA A 131 18.28 -2.50 -2.96
N LYS A 132 18.36 -1.16 -3.12
CA LYS A 132 18.70 -0.52 -4.40
C LYS A 132 20.16 -0.82 -4.84
N GLN A 133 21.07 -1.05 -3.90
CA GLN A 133 22.41 -1.52 -4.23
C GLN A 133 22.40 -2.96 -4.79
N ARG A 134 21.54 -3.83 -4.26
CA ARG A 134 21.37 -5.21 -4.70
C ARG A 134 20.57 -5.30 -6.00
N ASN A 135 19.45 -4.59 -6.07
CA ASN A 135 18.60 -4.47 -7.24
C ASN A 135 18.32 -2.99 -7.56
N PRO A 136 19.09 -2.37 -8.47
CA PRO A 136 18.88 -0.95 -8.84
C PRO A 136 17.50 -0.61 -9.44
N LYS A 137 16.73 -1.64 -9.84
CA LYS A 137 15.36 -1.47 -10.35
C LYS A 137 14.30 -1.52 -9.26
N ALA A 138 14.67 -1.88 -8.03
CA ALA A 138 13.74 -1.92 -6.91
C ALA A 138 13.17 -0.53 -6.65
N ILE A 139 11.85 -0.42 -6.53
CA ILE A 139 11.16 0.83 -6.18
C ILE A 139 10.91 0.89 -4.68
N TYR A 140 10.99 2.08 -4.12
CA TYR A 140 10.57 2.33 -2.74
C TYR A 140 9.30 3.16 -2.69
N SER A 141 8.22 2.58 -2.15
CA SER A 141 6.94 3.23 -1.92
C SER A 141 6.76 3.51 -0.43
N CYS A 142 6.69 4.79 -0.06
CA CYS A 142 6.48 5.24 1.31
C CYS A 142 5.04 5.71 1.51
N ASP A 143 4.32 5.09 2.44
CA ASP A 143 3.11 5.67 3.00
C ASP A 143 3.50 6.56 4.20
N PRO A 144 3.43 7.91 4.06
CA PRO A 144 3.92 8.83 5.07
C PRO A 144 2.88 9.04 6.19
N VAL A 145 2.56 7.96 6.90
CA VAL A 145 1.50 7.94 7.92
C VAL A 145 1.75 8.96 9.01
N MET A 146 0.91 9.99 9.08
CA MET A 146 0.96 11.04 10.12
C MET A 146 -0.38 11.20 10.81
N GLY A 147 -1.48 11.20 10.04
CA GLY A 147 -2.81 11.49 10.56
C GLY A 147 -3.81 11.86 9.47
N ASN A 148 -4.83 12.62 9.85
CA ASN A 148 -5.84 13.10 8.91
C ASN A 148 -6.45 14.45 9.35
N ALA A 149 -7.12 15.13 8.42
CA ALA A 149 -7.70 16.46 8.65
C ALA A 149 -8.68 16.52 9.83
N LYS A 150 -9.32 15.41 10.20
CA LYS A 150 -10.35 15.38 11.24
C LYS A 150 -9.78 15.28 12.65
N SER A 151 -8.71 14.51 12.82
CA SER A 151 -8.13 14.17 14.13
C SER A 151 -6.72 14.74 14.31
N GLY A 152 -6.15 15.37 13.28
CA GLY A 152 -4.78 15.85 13.30
C GLY A 152 -3.76 14.72 13.22
N CYS A 153 -2.53 14.98 13.66
CA CYS A 153 -1.48 13.95 13.73
C CYS A 153 -1.78 12.92 14.82
N HIS A 154 -1.48 11.64 14.51
CA HIS A 154 -1.62 10.50 15.43
C HIS A 154 -0.28 9.91 15.84
N VAL A 155 0.80 10.43 15.29
CA VAL A 155 2.18 10.03 15.55
C VAL A 155 2.84 11.02 16.50
N SER A 156 3.97 10.67 17.10
CA SER A 156 4.74 11.60 17.93
C SER A 156 5.25 12.76 17.09
N ASP A 157 5.46 13.93 17.74
CA ASP A 157 5.77 15.21 17.07
C ASP A 157 7.08 15.20 16.27
N ASP A 158 7.98 14.26 16.54
CA ASP A 158 9.24 14.08 15.83
C ASP A 158 9.10 13.30 14.51
N ILE A 159 8.02 12.53 14.30
CA ILE A 159 7.81 11.71 13.10
C ILE A 159 7.50 12.57 11.86
N PRO A 160 6.58 13.54 11.87
CA PRO A 160 6.24 14.27 10.65
C PRO A 160 7.41 15.03 10.02
N PRO A 161 8.27 15.78 10.77
CA PRO A 161 9.45 16.40 10.17
C PRO A 161 10.47 15.37 9.69
N LEU A 162 10.61 14.22 10.37
CA LEU A 162 11.51 13.14 9.97
C LEU A 162 11.08 12.52 8.64
N LEU A 163 9.78 12.25 8.48
CA LEU A 163 9.22 11.77 7.21
C LEU A 163 9.50 12.77 6.09
N ARG A 164 9.18 14.06 6.29
CA ARG A 164 9.37 15.10 5.29
C ARG A 164 10.83 15.27 4.89
N ASP A 165 11.74 15.31 5.86
CA ASP A 165 13.12 15.76 5.64
C ASP A 165 14.08 14.62 5.32
N LYS A 166 13.74 13.36 5.67
CA LYS A 166 14.65 12.22 5.47
C LYS A 166 14.04 11.08 4.66
N VAL A 167 12.80 10.65 4.98
CA VAL A 167 12.24 9.42 4.39
C VAL A 167 11.63 9.68 3.01
N VAL A 168 10.82 10.73 2.87
CA VAL A 168 10.22 11.12 1.59
C VAL A 168 11.26 11.39 0.50
N PRO A 169 12.40 12.09 0.78
CA PRO A 169 13.42 12.35 -0.23
C PRO A 169 14.09 11.12 -0.84
N VAL A 170 14.03 9.96 -0.20
CA VAL A 170 14.61 8.71 -0.73
C VAL A 170 13.56 7.77 -1.36
N ALA A 171 12.28 8.16 -1.28
CA ALA A 171 11.18 7.39 -1.88
C ALA A 171 11.05 7.66 -3.39
N ASP A 172 10.69 6.61 -4.14
CA ASP A 172 10.31 6.74 -5.55
C ASP A 172 8.81 7.05 -5.68
N VAL A 173 8.02 6.55 -4.73
CA VAL A 173 6.58 6.74 -4.67
C VAL A 173 6.17 7.12 -3.25
N ILE A 174 5.24 8.05 -3.10
CA ILE A 174 4.58 8.32 -1.82
C ILE A 174 3.06 8.26 -1.96
N THR A 175 2.37 7.90 -0.85
CA THR A 175 0.91 7.70 -0.86
C THR A 175 0.18 8.55 0.20
N PRO A 176 0.47 9.85 0.34
CA PRO A 176 -0.16 10.68 1.35
C PRO A 176 -1.68 10.81 1.15
N ASN A 177 -2.42 10.96 2.23
CA ASN A 177 -3.75 11.54 2.13
C ASN A 177 -3.64 13.09 1.94
N GLN A 178 -4.78 13.73 1.70
CA GLN A 178 -4.83 15.19 1.45
C GLN A 178 -4.22 16.02 2.59
N PHE A 179 -4.40 15.62 3.85
CA PHE A 179 -3.82 16.30 5.03
C PHE A 179 -2.30 16.13 5.09
N GLU A 180 -1.81 14.91 4.89
CA GLU A 180 -0.39 14.59 4.88
C GLU A 180 0.34 15.28 3.74
N LEU A 181 -0.27 15.35 2.55
CA LEU A 181 0.28 16.09 1.42
C LEU A 181 0.47 17.57 1.75
N GLY A 182 -0.53 18.18 2.38
CA GLY A 182 -0.46 19.58 2.85
C GLY A 182 0.68 19.78 3.85
N TYR A 183 0.83 18.86 4.81
CA TYR A 183 1.92 18.94 5.79
C TYR A 183 3.30 18.80 5.13
N LEU A 184 3.50 17.79 4.27
CA LEU A 184 4.78 17.54 3.61
C LEU A 184 5.24 18.74 2.78
N THR A 185 4.32 19.37 2.06
CA THR A 185 4.65 20.46 1.12
C THR A 185 4.53 21.85 1.71
N GLY A 186 3.92 21.99 2.89
CA GLY A 186 3.60 23.28 3.49
C GLY A 186 2.57 24.07 2.69
N ARG A 187 1.80 23.42 1.80
CA ARG A 187 0.81 24.04 0.92
C ARG A 187 -0.61 23.76 1.40
N GLU A 188 -1.50 24.70 1.11
CA GLU A 188 -2.95 24.43 1.21
C GLU A 188 -3.37 23.47 0.10
N VAL A 189 -4.21 22.50 0.46
CA VAL A 189 -4.75 21.47 -0.45
C VAL A 189 -6.27 21.47 -0.30
N SER A 190 -6.96 22.30 -1.08
CA SER A 190 -8.40 22.57 -0.92
C SER A 190 -9.24 22.26 -2.16
N ASP A 191 -8.64 22.32 -3.35
CA ASP A 191 -9.28 22.06 -4.65
C ASP A 191 -8.40 21.18 -5.55
N LEU A 192 -8.81 20.93 -6.79
CA LEU A 192 -8.05 20.07 -7.70
C LEU A 192 -6.71 20.69 -8.10
N GLU A 193 -6.70 21.99 -8.40
CA GLU A 193 -5.51 22.70 -8.85
C GLU A 193 -4.44 22.74 -7.74
N SER A 194 -4.84 23.11 -6.52
CA SER A 194 -3.94 23.09 -5.35
C SER A 194 -3.47 21.70 -4.98
N THR A 195 -4.31 20.67 -5.16
CA THR A 195 -3.92 19.27 -4.92
C THR A 195 -2.85 18.82 -5.93
N ILE A 196 -3.05 19.11 -7.22
CA ILE A 196 -2.06 18.81 -8.27
C ILE A 196 -0.74 19.59 -8.02
N ALA A 197 -0.84 20.87 -7.70
CA ALA A 197 0.33 21.71 -7.40
C ALA A 197 1.11 21.21 -6.16
N ALA A 198 0.40 20.78 -5.11
CA ALA A 198 1.03 20.18 -3.94
C ALA A 198 1.69 18.83 -4.26
N ALA A 199 1.03 17.98 -5.09
CA ALA A 199 1.62 16.71 -5.51
C ALA A 199 2.90 16.92 -6.35
N HIS A 200 2.94 17.93 -7.22
CA HIS A 200 4.16 18.29 -7.93
C HIS A 200 5.25 18.82 -6.97
N ALA A 201 4.89 19.63 -5.99
CA ALA A 201 5.85 20.10 -4.97
C ALA A 201 6.40 18.92 -4.12
N ALA A 202 5.57 17.92 -3.83
CA ALA A 202 6.03 16.70 -3.17
C ALA A 202 7.02 15.89 -4.05
N ARG A 203 6.81 15.88 -5.38
CA ARG A 203 7.76 15.27 -6.33
C ARG A 203 9.12 16.00 -6.35
N GLU A 204 9.13 17.30 -6.21
CA GLU A 204 10.38 18.09 -6.11
C GLU A 204 11.20 17.74 -4.85
N MET A 205 10.61 17.07 -3.86
CA MET A 205 11.30 16.60 -2.66
C MET A 205 12.09 15.29 -2.90
N GLY A 206 11.79 14.54 -3.98
CA GLY A 206 12.45 13.26 -4.31
C GLY A 206 11.57 12.26 -5.07
N PRO A 207 10.32 12.03 -4.66
CA PRO A 207 9.47 11.03 -5.31
C PRO A 207 9.18 11.32 -6.78
N GLU A 208 9.21 10.28 -7.59
CA GLU A 208 8.83 10.38 -9.01
C GLU A 208 7.30 10.33 -9.20
N ALA A 209 6.60 9.59 -8.32
CA ALA A 209 5.15 9.49 -8.35
C ALA A 209 4.51 9.73 -6.98
N VAL A 210 3.32 10.32 -6.98
CA VAL A 210 2.51 10.60 -5.79
C VAL A 210 1.11 10.09 -6.00
N LEU A 211 0.60 9.24 -5.09
CA LEU A 211 -0.81 8.90 -4.98
C LEU A 211 -1.42 9.69 -3.83
N VAL A 212 -2.29 10.63 -4.13
CA VAL A 212 -3.06 11.35 -3.09
C VAL A 212 -4.36 10.60 -2.84
N THR A 213 -4.53 10.11 -1.61
CA THR A 213 -5.74 9.39 -1.21
C THR A 213 -6.72 10.30 -0.47
N SER A 214 -7.98 9.87 -0.41
CA SER A 214 -9.04 10.55 0.37
C SER A 214 -9.20 12.02 0.03
N VAL A 215 -9.15 12.37 -1.25
CA VAL A 215 -9.32 13.75 -1.73
C VAL A 215 -10.80 14.14 -1.61
N LEU A 216 -11.05 15.18 -0.82
CA LEU A 216 -12.38 15.74 -0.57
C LEU A 216 -12.36 17.22 -0.89
N ARG A 217 -12.65 17.58 -2.13
CA ARG A 217 -12.70 18.97 -2.60
C ARG A 217 -14.16 19.42 -2.84
N PRO A 218 -14.46 20.74 -2.77
CA PRO A 218 -15.81 21.24 -2.94
C PRO A 218 -16.45 20.92 -4.29
N GLU A 219 -15.65 20.90 -5.37
CA GLU A 219 -16.12 20.71 -6.75
C GLU A 219 -16.38 19.25 -7.12
N ARG A 220 -16.01 18.29 -6.24
CA ARG A 220 -16.33 16.89 -6.49
C ARG A 220 -17.84 16.68 -6.47
N LYS A 221 -18.29 15.65 -7.16
CA LYS A 221 -19.70 15.29 -7.11
C LYS A 221 -20.10 14.85 -5.69
N GLU A 222 -21.24 15.30 -5.24
CA GLU A 222 -21.77 14.92 -3.92
C GLU A 222 -21.88 13.38 -3.80
N GLY A 223 -21.46 12.84 -2.67
CA GLY A 223 -21.46 11.40 -2.43
C GLY A 223 -20.28 10.65 -3.04
N GLU A 224 -19.25 11.35 -3.52
CA GLU A 224 -18.03 10.74 -4.04
C GLU A 224 -16.80 11.08 -3.18
N ILE A 225 -15.76 10.25 -3.30
CA ILE A 225 -14.41 10.47 -2.78
C ILE A 225 -13.43 10.20 -3.91
N GLU A 226 -12.34 10.93 -3.94
CA GLU A 226 -11.41 10.87 -5.06
C GLU A 226 -10.01 10.39 -4.64
N MET A 227 -9.28 9.84 -5.61
CA MET A 227 -7.85 9.61 -5.55
C MET A 227 -7.19 10.28 -6.76
N LEU A 228 -6.01 10.85 -6.56
CA LEU A 228 -5.23 11.52 -7.59
C LEU A 228 -3.84 10.89 -7.67
N ALA A 229 -3.42 10.45 -8.86
CA ALA A 229 -2.04 10.00 -9.11
C ALA A 229 -1.32 11.02 -9.98
N VAL A 230 -0.09 11.38 -9.62
CA VAL A 230 0.72 12.40 -10.32
C VAL A 230 2.14 11.90 -10.52
N ASN A 231 2.67 12.05 -11.73
CA ASN A 231 4.09 11.86 -12.04
C ASN A 231 4.59 12.87 -13.09
N GLY A 232 5.75 12.62 -13.72
CA GLY A 232 6.30 13.46 -14.77
C GLY A 232 5.49 13.47 -16.08
N SER A 233 4.64 12.46 -16.30
CA SER A 233 3.83 12.31 -17.53
C SER A 233 2.43 12.92 -17.41
N GLY A 234 1.99 13.30 -16.18
CA GLY A 234 0.69 13.95 -15.97
C GLY A 234 0.07 13.69 -14.62
N ALA A 235 -1.21 14.04 -14.53
CA ALA A 235 -2.07 13.81 -13.38
C ALA A 235 -3.35 13.08 -13.79
N TRP A 236 -3.76 12.09 -13.02
CA TRP A 236 -4.94 11.27 -13.26
C TRP A 236 -5.82 11.24 -12.03
N LEU A 237 -7.11 11.43 -12.22
CA LEU A 237 -8.12 11.46 -11.18
C LEU A 237 -9.10 10.31 -11.35
N VAL A 238 -9.49 9.68 -10.24
CA VAL A 238 -10.57 8.71 -10.17
C VAL A 238 -11.50 9.07 -9.02
N ALA A 239 -12.81 8.97 -9.24
CA ALA A 239 -13.82 9.14 -8.22
C ALA A 239 -14.54 7.81 -7.95
N THR A 240 -14.79 7.51 -6.68
CA THR A 240 -15.59 6.36 -6.24
C THR A 240 -16.72 6.83 -5.32
N PRO A 241 -17.81 6.06 -5.16
CA PRO A 241 -18.82 6.38 -4.16
C PRO A 241 -18.21 6.48 -2.76
N TYR A 242 -18.58 7.54 -2.03
CA TYR A 242 -18.19 7.70 -0.64
C TYR A 242 -18.99 6.76 0.25
N LEU A 243 -18.33 5.87 0.93
CA LEU A 243 -18.92 4.99 1.93
C LEU A 243 -18.69 5.59 3.33
N PRO A 244 -19.73 5.81 4.14
CA PRO A 244 -19.62 6.45 5.46
C PRO A 244 -19.04 5.49 6.50
N LEU A 245 -17.83 5.01 6.24
CA LEU A 245 -17.06 4.12 7.09
C LEU A 245 -15.94 4.87 7.82
N LYS A 246 -15.68 4.42 9.04
CA LYS A 246 -14.44 4.74 9.74
C LYS A 246 -13.76 3.42 10.08
N ARG A 247 -12.83 3.01 9.26
CA ARG A 247 -12.01 1.81 9.48
C ARG A 247 -10.56 2.15 9.24
N ASN A 248 -9.73 1.66 10.16
CA ASN A 248 -8.28 1.77 10.00
C ASN A 248 -7.80 0.75 8.96
N GLY A 249 -6.64 0.98 8.35
CA GLY A 249 -6.00 0.04 7.44
C GLY A 249 -6.34 0.23 5.97
N SER A 250 -7.36 1.02 5.61
CA SER A 250 -7.67 1.26 4.18
C SER A 250 -6.57 2.01 3.45
N GLY A 251 -5.85 2.91 4.13
CA GLY A 251 -4.63 3.56 3.63
C GLY A 251 -3.53 2.55 3.37
N ASP A 252 -3.24 1.68 4.36
CA ASP A 252 -2.23 0.62 4.23
C ASP A 252 -2.52 -0.30 3.03
N VAL A 253 -3.79 -0.69 2.84
CA VAL A 253 -4.21 -1.49 1.68
C VAL A 253 -4.07 -0.70 0.38
N ALA A 254 -4.45 0.59 0.34
CA ALA A 254 -4.33 1.41 -0.86
C ALA A 254 -2.87 1.60 -1.27
N ALA A 255 -1.99 1.91 -0.32
CA ALA A 255 -0.55 2.06 -0.54
C ALA A 255 0.06 0.75 -1.06
N ALA A 256 -0.27 -0.38 -0.45
CA ALA A 256 0.21 -1.70 -0.85
C ALA A 256 -0.25 -2.07 -2.26
N LEU A 257 -1.55 -1.93 -2.55
CA LEU A 257 -2.10 -2.23 -3.87
C LEU A 257 -1.56 -1.31 -4.96
N PHE A 258 -1.36 -0.02 -4.66
CA PHE A 258 -0.80 0.91 -5.63
C PHE A 258 0.63 0.51 -6.00
N ALA A 259 1.48 0.23 -5.00
CA ALA A 259 2.84 -0.27 -5.23
C ALA A 259 2.84 -1.56 -6.07
N GLY A 260 1.98 -2.54 -5.73
CA GLY A 260 1.83 -3.77 -6.50
C GLY A 260 1.35 -3.53 -7.93
N ASN A 261 0.40 -2.61 -8.14
CA ASN A 261 -0.10 -2.26 -9.47
C ASN A 261 0.95 -1.53 -10.33
N LEU A 262 1.85 -0.74 -9.71
CA LEU A 262 2.99 -0.14 -10.41
C LEU A 262 3.97 -1.21 -10.90
N LEU A 263 4.26 -2.24 -10.08
CA LEU A 263 5.12 -3.36 -10.48
C LEU A 263 4.54 -4.17 -11.65
N ARG A 264 3.20 -4.30 -11.72
CA ARG A 264 2.50 -5.00 -12.82
C ARG A 264 2.32 -4.16 -14.07
N GLY A 265 2.41 -2.85 -13.91
CA GLY A 265 2.23 -1.89 -14.99
C GLY A 265 3.55 -1.54 -15.68
N ARG A 266 3.61 -0.32 -16.21
CA ARG A 266 4.79 0.22 -16.87
C ARG A 266 5.77 0.93 -15.92
N GLY A 267 5.66 0.67 -14.61
CA GLY A 267 6.44 1.35 -13.59
C GLY A 267 5.89 2.72 -13.24
N ILE A 268 6.76 3.57 -12.68
CA ILE A 268 6.39 4.89 -12.13
C ILE A 268 6.41 6.03 -13.14
N ASP A 269 7.13 5.88 -14.26
CA ASP A 269 7.36 6.94 -15.27
C ASP A 269 6.25 7.07 -16.32
N GLY A 270 5.41 6.04 -16.44
CA GLY A 270 4.41 5.93 -17.49
C GLY A 270 3.05 6.51 -17.13
N ASP A 271 2.03 6.04 -17.84
CA ASP A 271 0.62 6.34 -17.56
C ASP A 271 0.16 5.61 -16.30
N LEU A 272 -0.16 6.37 -15.26
CA LEU A 272 -0.61 5.84 -13.96
C LEU A 272 -2.10 5.48 -13.93
N SER A 273 -2.86 5.71 -15.00
CA SER A 273 -4.32 5.50 -15.00
C SER A 273 -4.72 4.06 -14.65
N VAL A 274 -3.97 3.07 -15.15
CA VAL A 274 -4.25 1.66 -14.88
C VAL A 274 -3.98 1.31 -13.41
N ALA A 275 -2.82 1.75 -12.88
CA ALA A 275 -2.48 1.50 -11.47
C ALA A 275 -3.48 2.18 -10.53
N LEU A 276 -3.85 3.44 -10.81
CA LEU A 276 -4.83 4.21 -10.07
C LEU A 276 -6.22 3.56 -10.13
N GLY A 277 -6.70 3.22 -11.32
CA GLY A 277 -8.02 2.64 -11.53
C GLY A 277 -8.17 1.26 -10.86
N ASN A 278 -7.15 0.41 -10.94
CA ASN A 278 -7.15 -0.88 -10.27
C ASN A 278 -7.13 -0.72 -8.74
N THR A 279 -6.31 0.20 -8.22
CA THR A 279 -6.25 0.48 -6.78
C THR A 279 -7.60 0.99 -6.27
N ALA A 280 -8.21 1.96 -6.95
CA ALA A 280 -9.50 2.51 -6.56
C ALA A 280 -10.62 1.47 -6.59
N ALA A 281 -10.66 0.63 -7.62
CA ALA A 281 -11.64 -0.45 -7.74
C ALA A 281 -11.50 -1.47 -6.61
N SER A 282 -10.28 -1.93 -6.33
CA SER A 282 -10.01 -2.90 -5.26
C SER A 282 -10.36 -2.36 -3.88
N ILE A 283 -9.96 -1.12 -3.58
CA ILE A 283 -10.30 -0.46 -2.30
C ILE A 283 -11.81 -0.28 -2.16
N PHE A 284 -12.49 0.16 -3.23
CA PHE A 284 -13.93 0.33 -3.17
C PHE A 284 -14.66 -0.98 -2.86
N GLU A 285 -14.33 -2.09 -3.51
CA GLU A 285 -14.95 -3.38 -3.26
C GLU A 285 -14.66 -3.89 -1.83
N LEU A 286 -13.45 -3.72 -1.33
CA LEU A 286 -13.13 -4.04 0.07
C LEU A 286 -13.99 -3.24 1.04
N LEU A 287 -14.06 -1.92 0.85
CA LEU A 287 -14.81 -1.04 1.73
C LEU A 287 -16.32 -1.29 1.63
N LYS A 288 -16.84 -1.63 0.44
CA LYS A 288 -18.25 -1.99 0.22
C LYS A 288 -18.61 -3.24 1.02
N VAL A 289 -17.85 -4.32 0.91
CA VAL A 289 -18.08 -5.54 1.70
C VAL A 289 -17.99 -5.27 3.20
N THR A 290 -17.02 -4.44 3.62
CA THR A 290 -16.86 -4.03 5.01
C THR A 290 -18.05 -3.23 5.50
N HIS A 291 -18.56 -2.31 4.67
CA HIS A 291 -19.74 -1.50 4.99
C HIS A 291 -20.99 -2.35 5.14
N GLU A 292 -21.26 -3.22 4.19
CA GLU A 292 -22.40 -4.13 4.17
C GLU A 292 -22.41 -5.12 5.34
N SER A 293 -21.22 -5.54 5.80
CA SER A 293 -21.11 -6.45 6.94
C SER A 293 -21.35 -5.77 8.29
N GLY A 294 -21.20 -4.44 8.38
CA GLY A 294 -21.23 -3.70 9.63
C GLY A 294 -20.02 -3.99 10.55
N SER A 295 -18.97 -4.66 10.05
CA SER A 295 -17.77 -5.02 10.82
C SER A 295 -17.07 -3.79 11.40
N GLY A 296 -16.45 -3.94 12.57
CA GLY A 296 -15.56 -2.95 13.20
C GLY A 296 -14.21 -2.83 12.53
N GLU A 297 -13.76 -3.86 11.82
CA GLU A 297 -12.49 -3.98 11.12
C GLU A 297 -12.73 -4.16 9.61
N LEU A 298 -11.66 -4.01 8.80
CA LEU A 298 -11.70 -4.33 7.38
C LEU A 298 -11.97 -5.83 7.18
N GLU A 299 -12.88 -6.16 6.28
CA GLU A 299 -13.25 -7.53 5.94
C GLU A 299 -12.33 -8.13 4.87
N LEU A 300 -11.00 -8.07 5.07
CA LEU A 300 -10.01 -8.52 4.08
C LEU A 300 -10.22 -9.96 3.63
N VAL A 301 -10.48 -10.87 4.57
CA VAL A 301 -10.66 -12.30 4.26
C VAL A 301 -11.98 -12.52 3.52
N ARG A 302 -13.07 -11.88 3.99
CA ARG A 302 -14.39 -12.01 3.37
C ARG A 302 -14.44 -11.38 1.97
N ALA A 303 -13.75 -10.25 1.78
CA ALA A 303 -13.72 -9.49 0.53
C ALA A 303 -12.64 -9.96 -0.45
N GLN A 304 -11.83 -10.98 -0.12
CA GLN A 304 -10.61 -11.30 -0.86
C GLN A 304 -10.79 -11.50 -2.36
N GLU A 305 -11.88 -12.13 -2.80
CA GLU A 305 -12.17 -12.28 -4.23
C GLU A 305 -12.62 -10.96 -4.86
N ALA A 306 -13.44 -10.17 -4.14
CA ALA A 306 -13.97 -8.92 -4.63
C ALA A 306 -12.88 -7.87 -4.87
N TYR A 307 -11.91 -7.74 -3.97
CA TYR A 307 -10.84 -6.74 -4.17
C TYR A 307 -9.72 -7.24 -5.11
N VAL A 308 -9.50 -8.53 -5.24
CA VAL A 308 -8.52 -9.07 -6.22
C VAL A 308 -9.09 -9.05 -7.64
N HIS A 309 -10.39 -9.31 -7.77
CA HIS A 309 -11.12 -9.30 -9.04
C HIS A 309 -12.32 -8.34 -8.98
N PRO A 310 -12.10 -7.03 -8.83
CA PRO A 310 -13.19 -6.09 -8.63
C PRO A 310 -14.12 -6.07 -9.84
N GLU A 311 -15.43 -6.24 -9.58
CA GLU A 311 -16.47 -6.19 -10.62
C GLU A 311 -16.68 -4.77 -11.10
N GLN A 312 -16.70 -3.81 -10.15
CA GLN A 312 -16.92 -2.40 -10.46
C GLN A 312 -15.60 -1.73 -10.86
N ARG A 313 -15.64 -1.03 -12.00
CA ARG A 313 -14.54 -0.20 -12.50
C ARG A 313 -14.97 1.24 -12.56
N PHE A 314 -14.03 2.13 -12.33
CA PHE A 314 -14.26 3.57 -12.32
C PHE A 314 -13.48 4.24 -13.43
N GLU A 315 -14.07 5.28 -14.03
CA GLU A 315 -13.39 6.06 -15.05
C GLU A 315 -12.22 6.82 -14.44
N VAL A 316 -11.07 6.73 -15.08
CA VAL A 316 -9.87 7.50 -14.74
C VAL A 316 -9.68 8.57 -15.77
N THR A 317 -9.68 9.83 -15.34
CA THR A 317 -9.57 10.99 -16.21
C THR A 317 -8.18 11.61 -16.07
N LYS A 318 -7.51 11.91 -17.18
CA LYS A 318 -6.28 12.73 -17.16
C LYS A 318 -6.68 14.19 -16.94
N VAL A 319 -6.12 14.81 -15.89
CA VAL A 319 -6.51 16.17 -15.43
C VAL A 319 -5.32 17.16 -15.40
N GLY A 320 -4.14 16.71 -15.78
CA GLY A 320 -2.95 17.55 -15.84
C GLY A 320 -1.79 16.90 -16.61
#